data_9cc14bb82c22ca6b9778d5152293f414
#
_entry.id   9cc14bb82c22ca6b9778d5152293f414
#
_cell.length_a   1.000
_cell.length_b   1.000
_cell.length_c   1.000
_cell.angle_alpha   90.00
_cell.angle_beta   90.00
_cell.angle_gamma   90.00
#
_symmetry.space_group_name_H-M   'P 1'
#
loop_
_entity.id
_entity.type
_entity.pdbx_description
1 polymer ?
#
loop_
_entity_poly.entity_id
_entity_poly.type
_entity_poly.pdbx_seq_one_letter_code
_entity_poly.pdbx_strand_id
1 'polypeptide(L)'
;LAAQMGIEHYVADERIPFKETIVKNFIDEYKQGRTPNPCVMCNPLFKFRVLTEWADKLGCAWVATGHYSRLEERNGDIYIVAGDDDKKDQSYFLWQLGQDVLRRCIFPLGDYTKVKVREYLADKGYEAKSKEGESMEVCFIKGDYRDFLREQCPELDNEIGPGWFVNSEGVKLGQHKGAPYY
;
A
#
# COMPACT_ATOMS: atom_id res chain seq x y z
N LEU A 1 18.86 -7.27 8.76
CA LEU A 1 18.35 -6.47 9.88
C LEU A 1 17.88 -7.36 11.04
N ALA A 2 16.90 -8.28 10.85
CA ALA A 2 16.41 -9.17 11.90
C ALA A 2 17.55 -9.95 12.60
N ALA A 3 18.48 -10.52 11.83
CA ALA A 3 19.64 -11.21 12.38
C ALA A 3 20.56 -10.29 13.20
N GLN A 4 20.74 -9.01 12.79
CA GLN A 4 21.50 -8.03 13.57
C GLN A 4 20.82 -7.65 14.89
N MET A 5 19.51 -7.73 14.92
CA MET A 5 18.70 -7.43 16.11
C MET A 5 18.49 -8.67 17.01
N GLY A 6 18.91 -9.86 16.57
CA GLY A 6 18.70 -11.11 17.28
C GLY A 6 17.24 -11.54 17.38
N ILE A 7 16.40 -11.13 16.44
CA ILE A 7 14.98 -11.49 16.37
C ILE A 7 14.72 -12.50 15.26
N GLU A 8 13.75 -13.37 15.50
CA GLU A 8 13.30 -14.35 14.51
C GLU A 8 12.70 -13.68 13.29
N HIS A 9 12.86 -14.32 12.13
CA HIS A 9 12.36 -13.84 10.86
C HIS A 9 11.62 -14.96 10.12
N TYR A 10 10.39 -14.70 9.74
CA TYR A 10 9.54 -15.62 9.00
C TYR A 10 9.19 -15.03 7.63
N VAL A 11 9.02 -15.90 6.64
CA VAL A 11 8.61 -15.51 5.28
C VAL A 11 7.26 -16.16 4.97
N ALA A 12 6.24 -15.32 4.74
CA ALA A 12 4.96 -15.74 4.21
C ALA A 12 4.95 -15.54 2.69
N ASP A 13 4.80 -16.62 1.94
CA ASP A 13 4.76 -16.54 0.46
C ASP A 13 3.31 -16.35 -0.01
N GLU A 14 2.96 -15.12 -0.30
CA GLU A 14 1.64 -14.69 -0.80
C GLU A 14 1.69 -14.27 -2.28
N ARG A 15 2.72 -14.63 -3.04
CA ARG A 15 2.91 -14.16 -4.42
C ARG A 15 1.76 -14.52 -5.34
N ILE A 16 1.26 -15.76 -5.28
CA ILE A 16 0.18 -16.22 -6.14
C ILE A 16 -1.15 -15.52 -5.78
N PRO A 17 -1.66 -15.60 -4.54
CA PRO A 17 -2.88 -14.90 -4.16
C PRO A 17 -2.82 -13.39 -4.40
N PHE A 18 -1.66 -12.77 -4.17
CA PHE A 18 -1.45 -11.35 -4.42
C PHE A 18 -1.61 -11.01 -5.90
N LYS A 19 -1.01 -11.80 -6.79
CA LYS A 19 -1.14 -11.60 -8.24
C LYS A 19 -2.59 -11.74 -8.70
N GLU A 20 -3.28 -12.78 -8.24
CA GLU A 20 -4.66 -13.08 -8.64
C GLU A 20 -5.68 -12.08 -8.10
N THR A 21 -5.34 -11.35 -7.05
CA THR A 21 -6.26 -10.40 -6.39
C THR A 21 -5.86 -8.96 -6.66
N ILE A 22 -4.72 -8.54 -6.12
CA ILE A 22 -4.30 -7.12 -6.13
C ILE A 22 -3.82 -6.70 -7.51
N VAL A 23 -2.93 -7.49 -8.13
CA VAL A 23 -2.40 -7.15 -9.46
C VAL A 23 -3.52 -7.23 -10.51
N LYS A 24 -4.34 -8.28 -10.43
CA LYS A 24 -5.49 -8.43 -11.33
C LYS A 24 -6.47 -7.26 -11.18
N ASN A 25 -6.84 -6.88 -9.95
CA ASN A 25 -7.72 -5.73 -9.73
C ASN A 25 -7.11 -4.43 -10.30
N PHE A 26 -5.81 -4.21 -10.08
CA PHE A 26 -5.11 -3.05 -10.63
C PHE A 26 -5.27 -2.94 -12.15
N ILE A 27 -5.07 -4.05 -12.85
CA ILE A 27 -5.22 -4.12 -14.30
C ILE A 27 -6.67 -3.90 -14.73
N ASP A 28 -7.62 -4.57 -14.07
CA ASP A 28 -9.04 -4.52 -14.39
C ASP A 28 -9.60 -3.09 -14.20
N GLU A 29 -9.15 -2.37 -13.17
CA GLU A 29 -9.55 -0.97 -12.94
C GLU A 29 -9.05 -0.05 -14.05
N TYR A 30 -7.78 -0.16 -14.45
CA TYR A 30 -7.25 0.61 -15.58
C TYR A 30 -7.94 0.27 -16.90
N LYS A 31 -8.26 -1.01 -17.17
CA LYS A 31 -9.05 -1.41 -18.34
C LYS A 31 -10.41 -0.74 -18.38
N GLN A 32 -10.99 -0.45 -17.22
CA GLN A 32 -12.29 0.23 -17.10
C GLN A 32 -12.17 1.76 -17.02
N GLY A 33 -10.97 2.32 -17.24
CA GLY A 33 -10.72 3.76 -17.19
C GLY A 33 -10.76 4.35 -15.78
N ARG A 34 -10.53 3.55 -14.74
CA ARG A 34 -10.45 3.99 -13.34
C ARG A 34 -9.01 3.90 -12.85
N THR A 35 -8.63 4.81 -11.95
CA THR A 35 -7.32 4.79 -11.29
C THR A 35 -7.40 3.96 -10.00
N PRO A 36 -6.79 2.78 -9.93
CA PRO A 36 -6.84 1.92 -8.76
C PRO A 36 -5.99 2.45 -7.61
N ASN A 37 -6.40 2.13 -6.38
CA ASN A 37 -5.55 2.26 -5.20
C ASN A 37 -5.31 0.87 -4.58
N PRO A 38 -4.29 0.13 -5.05
CA PRO A 38 -4.05 -1.23 -4.60
C PRO A 38 -3.70 -1.34 -3.11
N CYS A 39 -3.14 -0.28 -2.50
CA CYS A 39 -2.77 -0.29 -1.09
C CYS A 39 -3.98 -0.39 -0.16
N VAL A 40 -5.10 0.23 -0.52
CA VAL A 40 -6.35 0.15 0.25
C VAL A 40 -6.88 -1.28 0.32
N MET A 41 -6.77 -2.03 -0.76
CA MET A 41 -7.16 -3.45 -0.80
C MET A 41 -6.10 -4.37 -0.18
N CYS A 42 -4.82 -4.07 -0.41
CA CYS A 42 -3.72 -4.89 0.06
C CYS A 42 -3.64 -4.94 1.58
N ASN A 43 -3.90 -3.83 2.28
CA ASN A 43 -3.82 -3.81 3.73
C ASN A 43 -4.78 -4.83 4.38
N PRO A 44 -6.11 -4.81 4.17
CA PRO A 44 -7.00 -5.78 4.81
C PRO A 44 -6.83 -7.19 4.25
N LEU A 45 -6.71 -7.35 2.92
CA LEU A 45 -6.75 -8.67 2.28
C LEU A 45 -5.44 -9.46 2.43
N PHE A 46 -4.30 -8.78 2.61
CA PHE A 46 -3.00 -9.44 2.70
C PHE A 46 -2.24 -9.07 3.96
N LYS A 47 -1.80 -7.81 4.10
CA LYS A 47 -0.89 -7.46 5.18
C LYS A 47 -1.45 -7.82 6.56
N PHE A 48 -2.62 -7.33 6.90
CA PHE A 48 -3.18 -7.56 8.23
C PHE A 48 -3.75 -8.96 8.39
N ARG A 49 -4.32 -9.55 7.35
CA ARG A 49 -4.73 -10.97 7.38
C ARG A 49 -3.54 -11.87 7.70
N VAL A 50 -2.46 -11.76 6.92
CA VAL A 50 -1.26 -12.60 7.11
C VAL A 50 -0.61 -12.34 8.46
N LEU A 51 -0.52 -11.08 8.89
CA LEU A 51 0.04 -10.72 10.19
C LEU A 51 -0.78 -11.30 11.35
N THR A 52 -2.10 -11.24 11.30
CA THR A 52 -2.96 -11.80 12.36
C THR A 52 -2.92 -13.32 12.36
N GLU A 53 -2.94 -13.97 11.20
CA GLU A 53 -2.78 -15.43 11.08
C GLU A 53 -1.43 -15.90 11.68
N TRP A 54 -0.35 -15.17 11.40
CA TRP A 54 0.96 -15.49 11.98
C TRP A 54 1.05 -15.17 13.47
N ALA A 55 0.43 -14.07 13.90
CA ALA A 55 0.34 -13.75 15.31
C ALA A 55 -0.35 -14.88 16.10
N ASP A 56 -1.45 -15.42 15.56
CA ASP A 56 -2.16 -16.53 16.17
C ASP A 56 -1.31 -17.80 16.23
N LYS A 57 -0.60 -18.14 15.14
CA LYS A 57 0.33 -19.28 15.08
C LYS A 57 1.47 -19.18 16.09
N LEU A 58 1.96 -17.96 16.33
CA LEU A 58 3.08 -17.68 17.24
C LEU A 58 2.64 -17.34 18.66
N GLY A 59 1.34 -17.32 18.94
CA GLY A 59 0.81 -16.96 20.27
C GLY A 59 0.99 -15.48 20.61
N CYS A 60 1.08 -14.59 19.60
CA CYS A 60 1.21 -13.16 19.79
C CYS A 60 -0.17 -12.50 19.90
N ALA A 61 -0.37 -11.71 20.95
CA ALA A 61 -1.61 -10.96 21.14
C ALA A 61 -1.71 -9.75 20.18
N TRP A 62 -0.59 -9.18 19.77
CA TRP A 62 -0.50 -7.94 19.02
C TRP A 62 0.26 -8.10 17.71
N VAL A 63 -0.09 -7.25 16.74
CA VAL A 63 0.65 -7.06 15.48
C VAL A 63 1.09 -5.60 15.39
N ALA A 64 2.33 -5.36 14.99
CA ALA A 64 2.87 -4.02 14.84
C ALA A 64 3.29 -3.78 13.38
N THR A 65 3.01 -2.61 12.85
CA THR A 65 3.44 -2.21 11.52
C THR A 65 4.00 -0.80 11.49
N GLY A 66 4.85 -0.51 10.51
CA GLY A 66 5.46 0.81 10.34
C GLY A 66 4.57 1.84 9.64
N HIS A 67 3.24 1.74 9.75
CA HIS A 67 2.36 2.77 9.20
C HIS A 67 2.41 4.05 10.04
N TYR A 68 2.49 5.19 9.36
CA TYR A 68 2.34 6.51 9.96
C TYR A 68 0.86 6.83 10.16
N SER A 69 0.30 6.28 11.21
CA SER A 69 -1.10 6.43 11.60
C SER A 69 -1.22 6.15 13.09
N ARG A 70 -2.27 6.63 13.73
CA ARG A 70 -2.56 6.38 15.16
C ARG A 70 -3.87 5.65 15.32
N LEU A 71 -4.04 5.06 16.48
CA LEU A 71 -5.29 4.45 16.91
C LEU A 71 -5.82 5.21 18.11
N GLU A 72 -7.11 5.47 18.13
CA GLU A 72 -7.79 6.14 19.23
C GLU A 72 -9.02 5.32 19.63
N GLU A 73 -9.15 5.03 20.93
CA GLU A 73 -10.34 4.37 21.45
C GLU A 73 -11.38 5.42 21.84
N ARG A 74 -12.61 5.26 21.31
CA ARG A 74 -13.76 6.08 21.65
C ARG A 74 -14.99 5.19 21.85
N ASN A 75 -15.59 5.26 23.03
CA ASN A 75 -16.80 4.50 23.39
C ASN A 75 -16.66 2.98 23.18
N GLY A 76 -15.44 2.43 23.37
CA GLY A 76 -15.16 1.02 23.21
C GLY A 76 -14.84 0.58 21.78
N ASP A 77 -14.87 1.46 20.80
CA ASP A 77 -14.43 1.22 19.43
C ASP A 77 -13.07 1.87 19.13
N ILE A 78 -12.28 1.23 18.27
CA ILE A 78 -10.97 1.72 17.84
C ILE A 78 -11.12 2.44 16.51
N TYR A 79 -10.61 3.64 16.47
CA TYR A 79 -10.60 4.50 15.27
C TYR A 79 -9.18 4.72 14.77
N ILE A 80 -9.04 4.71 13.45
CA ILE A 80 -7.80 5.12 12.80
C ILE A 80 -7.84 6.65 12.71
N VAL A 81 -6.77 7.28 13.19
CA VAL A 81 -6.58 8.73 13.10
C VAL A 81 -5.25 9.06 12.42
N ALA A 82 -5.15 10.25 11.88
CA ALA A 82 -3.95 10.70 11.19
C ALA A 82 -2.72 10.63 12.10
N GLY A 83 -1.58 10.29 11.52
CA GLY A 83 -0.29 10.35 12.19
C GLY A 83 0.18 11.79 12.40
N ASP A 84 1.23 11.98 13.19
CA ASP A 84 1.82 13.32 13.45
C ASP A 84 2.59 13.90 12.26
N ASP A 85 2.95 13.07 11.28
CA ASP A 85 3.59 13.53 10.05
C ASP A 85 2.54 13.68 8.94
N ASP A 86 2.01 14.88 8.75
CA ASP A 86 0.99 15.19 7.74
C ASP A 86 1.43 14.81 6.30
N LYS A 87 2.75 14.80 6.04
CA LYS A 87 3.29 14.46 4.71
C LYS A 87 3.43 12.95 4.51
N LYS A 88 3.37 12.18 5.58
CA LYS A 88 3.56 10.72 5.59
C LYS A 88 2.37 9.98 6.17
N ASP A 89 1.29 10.67 6.50
CA ASP A 89 0.07 10.03 6.99
C ASP A 89 -0.41 8.92 6.06
N GLN A 90 -0.69 7.76 6.64
CA GLN A 90 -1.13 6.56 5.94
C GLN A 90 -2.51 6.06 6.40
N SER A 91 -3.23 6.84 7.19
CA SER A 91 -4.55 6.49 7.70
C SER A 91 -5.52 6.14 6.58
N TYR A 92 -5.44 6.84 5.44
CA TYR A 92 -6.26 6.58 4.25
C TYR A 92 -6.14 5.15 3.73
N PHE A 93 -4.97 4.51 3.85
CA PHE A 93 -4.78 3.15 3.35
C PHE A 93 -5.30 2.05 4.29
N LEU A 94 -5.78 2.43 5.48
CA LEU A 94 -6.15 1.51 6.56
C LEU A 94 -7.67 1.47 6.84
N TRP A 95 -8.46 2.33 6.21
CA TRP A 95 -9.88 2.54 6.54
C TRP A 95 -10.76 1.28 6.44
N GLN A 96 -10.33 0.26 5.69
CA GLN A 96 -11.07 -1.01 5.56
C GLN A 96 -10.75 -2.03 6.66
N LEU A 97 -9.89 -1.71 7.63
CA LEU A 97 -9.59 -2.63 8.73
C LEU A 97 -10.76 -2.71 9.70
N GLY A 98 -11.19 -3.93 10.01
CA GLY A 98 -12.27 -4.19 10.97
C GLY A 98 -11.82 -4.02 12.42
N GLN A 99 -12.78 -3.90 13.33
CA GLN A 99 -12.53 -3.72 14.77
C GLN A 99 -11.73 -4.88 15.40
N ASP A 100 -11.96 -6.09 14.93
CA ASP A 100 -11.24 -7.30 15.36
C ASP A 100 -9.74 -7.20 15.09
N VAL A 101 -9.35 -6.64 13.94
CA VAL A 101 -7.97 -6.38 13.56
C VAL A 101 -7.42 -5.17 14.32
N LEU A 102 -8.15 -4.05 14.34
CA LEU A 102 -7.70 -2.79 14.94
C LEU A 102 -7.38 -2.94 16.42
N ARG A 103 -8.17 -3.74 17.17
CA ARG A 103 -7.93 -4.03 18.60
C ARG A 103 -6.61 -4.75 18.86
N ARG A 104 -6.00 -5.34 17.84
CA ARG A 104 -4.72 -6.06 17.92
C ARG A 104 -3.57 -5.29 17.27
N CYS A 105 -3.83 -4.10 16.71
CA CYS A 105 -2.82 -3.33 15.99
C CYS A 105 -2.06 -2.36 16.89
N ILE A 106 -0.78 -2.20 16.57
CA ILE A 106 0.09 -1.16 17.12
C ILE A 106 0.78 -0.46 15.93
N PHE A 107 0.73 0.87 15.92
CA PHE A 107 1.41 1.70 14.92
C PHE A 107 2.47 2.56 15.59
N PRO A 108 3.68 2.03 15.82
CA PRO A 108 4.71 2.72 16.61
C PRO A 108 5.21 4.01 16.00
N LEU A 109 4.98 4.23 14.69
CA LEU A 109 5.43 5.43 13.97
C LEU A 109 4.37 6.54 13.94
N GLY A 110 3.19 6.31 14.51
CA GLY A 110 2.08 7.27 14.47
C GLY A 110 2.41 8.63 15.09
N ASP A 111 3.21 8.65 16.16
CA ASP A 111 3.61 9.86 16.90
C ASP A 111 4.99 10.40 16.47
N TYR A 112 5.51 9.95 15.32
CA TYR A 112 6.83 10.33 14.83
C TYR A 112 6.77 10.91 13.43
N THR A 113 7.58 11.94 13.20
CA THR A 113 7.88 12.36 11.83
C THR A 113 8.94 11.45 11.19
N LYS A 114 8.93 11.35 9.87
CA LYS A 114 9.94 10.57 9.11
C LYS A 114 11.37 11.03 9.42
N VAL A 115 11.55 12.33 9.66
CA VAL A 115 12.85 12.91 10.04
C VAL A 115 13.32 12.31 11.37
N LYS A 116 12.47 12.36 12.40
CA LYS A 116 12.79 11.78 13.72
C LYS A 116 13.10 10.29 13.65
N VAL A 117 12.37 9.54 12.82
CA VAL A 117 12.64 8.10 12.61
C VAL A 117 14.02 7.88 11.98
N ARG A 118 14.40 8.69 11.00
CA ARG A 118 15.74 8.61 10.39
C ARG A 118 16.85 8.94 11.37
N GLU A 119 16.70 10.00 12.17
CA GLU A 119 17.61 10.38 13.24
C GLU A 119 17.77 9.23 14.25
N TYR A 120 16.66 8.67 14.73
CA TYR A 120 16.68 7.53 15.65
C TYR A 120 17.44 6.32 15.07
N LEU A 121 17.21 5.99 13.79
CA LEU A 121 17.92 4.89 13.13
C LEU A 121 19.44 5.16 13.04
N ALA A 122 19.86 6.38 12.73
CA ALA A 122 21.27 6.76 12.69
C ALA A 122 21.92 6.65 14.08
N ASP A 123 21.25 7.15 15.12
CA ASP A 123 21.71 7.08 16.51
C ASP A 123 21.85 5.63 17.01
N LYS A 124 21.02 4.71 16.50
CA LYS A 124 21.11 3.28 16.80
C LYS A 124 22.09 2.51 15.93
N GLY A 125 22.85 3.17 15.06
CA GLY A 125 23.87 2.54 14.20
C GLY A 125 23.30 1.92 12.92
N TYR A 126 22.06 2.24 12.53
CA TYR A 126 21.44 1.79 11.29
C TYR A 126 21.51 2.85 10.17
N GLU A 127 22.67 3.46 9.99
CA GLU A 127 22.86 4.58 9.05
C GLU A 127 22.44 4.26 7.60
N ALA A 128 22.71 3.04 7.12
CA ALA A 128 22.32 2.62 5.78
C ALA A 128 20.79 2.69 5.61
N LYS A 129 20.04 2.24 6.63
CA LYS A 129 18.56 2.29 6.65
C LYS A 129 18.03 3.72 6.79
N SER A 130 18.70 4.56 7.57
CA SER A 130 18.31 5.97 7.74
C SER A 130 18.37 6.76 6.43
N LYS A 131 19.28 6.37 5.52
CA LYS A 131 19.51 7.03 4.21
C LYS A 131 18.75 6.39 3.06
N GLU A 132 18.01 5.29 3.30
CA GLU A 132 17.27 4.59 2.27
C GLU A 132 16.20 5.48 1.65
N GLY A 133 16.13 5.46 0.32
CA GLY A 133 15.14 6.21 -0.46
C GLY A 133 13.71 5.70 -0.18
N GLU A 134 12.75 6.52 -0.54
CA GLU A 134 11.33 6.16 -0.43
C GLU A 134 10.83 5.57 -1.75
N SER A 135 10.06 4.50 -1.66
CA SER A 135 9.26 4.04 -2.80
C SER A 135 8.10 5.01 -2.99
N MET A 136 8.12 5.75 -4.08
CA MET A 136 7.04 6.69 -4.45
C MET A 136 5.92 5.99 -5.24
N GLU A 137 6.15 4.75 -5.64
CA GLU A 137 5.32 3.98 -6.56
C GLU A 137 4.68 2.77 -5.88
N VAL A 138 3.77 2.12 -6.60
CA VAL A 138 3.15 0.86 -6.19
C VAL A 138 4.24 -0.23 -6.06
N CYS A 139 4.25 -0.96 -4.97
CA CYS A 139 5.35 -1.86 -4.56
C CYS A 139 5.69 -3.00 -5.55
N PHE A 140 4.78 -3.35 -6.45
CA PHE A 140 4.99 -4.41 -7.46
C PHE A 140 5.31 -3.86 -8.86
N ILE A 141 5.36 -2.53 -9.05
CA ILE A 141 5.69 -1.87 -10.31
C ILE A 141 7.08 -1.26 -10.21
N LYS A 142 7.93 -1.57 -11.17
CA LYS A 142 9.24 -0.95 -11.33
C LYS A 142 9.18 -0.01 -12.53
N GLY A 143 9.13 1.29 -12.29
CA GLY A 143 9.03 2.29 -13.34
C GLY A 143 7.60 2.66 -13.71
N ASP A 144 7.33 2.91 -14.98
CA ASP A 144 6.02 3.40 -15.45
C ASP A 144 4.94 2.30 -15.40
N TYR A 145 3.80 2.59 -14.78
CA TYR A 145 2.67 1.66 -14.72
C TYR A 145 2.13 1.28 -16.11
N ARG A 146 2.30 2.14 -17.11
CA ARG A 146 1.86 1.89 -18.50
C ARG A 146 2.65 0.76 -19.15
N ASP A 147 3.95 0.69 -18.87
CA ASP A 147 4.80 -0.40 -19.36
C ASP A 147 4.44 -1.71 -18.66
N PHE A 148 4.19 -1.63 -17.35
CA PHE A 148 3.68 -2.77 -16.59
C PHE A 148 2.34 -3.29 -17.15
N LEU A 149 1.39 -2.39 -17.47
CA LEU A 149 0.11 -2.80 -18.06
C LEU A 149 0.30 -3.52 -19.40
N ARG A 150 1.18 -3.01 -20.30
CA ARG A 150 1.49 -3.66 -21.59
C ARG A 150 2.16 -5.03 -21.40
N GLU A 151 3.06 -5.14 -20.44
CA GLU A 151 3.72 -6.42 -20.12
C GLU A 151 2.72 -7.46 -19.62
N GLN A 152 1.80 -7.07 -18.72
CA GLN A 152 0.82 -7.99 -18.14
C GLN A 152 -0.37 -8.26 -19.06
N CYS A 153 -0.69 -7.37 -19.99
CA CYS A 153 -1.81 -7.46 -20.91
C CYS A 153 -1.36 -7.06 -22.32
N PRO A 154 -0.68 -7.94 -23.08
CA PRO A 154 -0.20 -7.64 -24.42
C PRO A 154 -1.32 -7.22 -25.40
N GLU A 155 -2.55 -7.69 -25.15
CA GLU A 155 -3.73 -7.37 -25.97
C GLU A 155 -4.39 -6.02 -25.61
N LEU A 156 -3.87 -5.30 -24.61
CA LEU A 156 -4.50 -4.08 -24.11
C LEU A 156 -4.72 -3.02 -25.17
N ASP A 157 -3.73 -2.81 -26.05
CA ASP A 157 -3.81 -1.83 -27.13
C ASP A 157 -4.82 -2.22 -28.20
N ASN A 158 -5.11 -3.53 -28.37
CA ASN A 158 -6.13 -4.04 -29.29
C ASN A 158 -7.53 -3.96 -28.66
N GLU A 159 -7.64 -4.24 -27.36
CA GLU A 159 -8.91 -4.20 -26.61
C GLU A 159 -9.40 -2.76 -26.39
N ILE A 160 -8.46 -1.84 -26.10
CA ILE A 160 -8.76 -0.44 -25.74
C ILE A 160 -7.96 0.46 -26.66
N GLY A 161 -8.45 0.62 -27.85
CA GLY A 161 -7.82 1.45 -28.88
C GLY A 161 -7.87 2.96 -28.58
N PRO A 162 -7.34 3.78 -29.51
CA PRO A 162 -7.33 5.22 -29.38
C PRO A 162 -8.75 5.81 -29.33
N GLY A 163 -8.90 6.89 -28.60
CA GLY A 163 -10.17 7.59 -28.46
C GLY A 163 -9.99 9.12 -28.52
N TRP A 164 -11.03 9.84 -28.12
CA TRP A 164 -11.05 11.30 -28.14
C TRP A 164 -11.22 11.85 -26.72
N PHE A 165 -10.40 12.82 -26.36
CA PHE A 165 -10.74 13.72 -25.28
C PHE A 165 -11.88 14.62 -25.73
N VAL A 166 -12.93 14.71 -24.92
CA VAL A 166 -14.09 15.56 -25.18
C VAL A 166 -14.38 16.44 -23.96
N ASN A 167 -14.90 17.65 -24.21
CA ASN A 167 -15.40 18.50 -23.12
C ASN A 167 -16.83 18.09 -22.70
N SER A 168 -17.40 18.81 -21.75
CA SER A 168 -18.78 18.58 -21.26
C SER A 168 -19.86 18.75 -22.33
N GLU A 169 -19.56 19.44 -23.44
CA GLU A 169 -20.45 19.67 -24.57
C GLU A 169 -20.26 18.63 -25.70
N GLY A 170 -19.36 17.67 -25.51
CA GLY A 170 -19.04 16.62 -26.49
C GLY A 170 -18.09 17.06 -27.61
N VAL A 171 -17.50 18.27 -27.51
CA VAL A 171 -16.54 18.76 -28.51
C VAL A 171 -15.21 18.02 -28.34
N LYS A 172 -14.69 17.50 -29.46
CA LYS A 172 -13.40 16.81 -29.49
C LYS A 172 -12.25 17.79 -29.29
N LEU A 173 -11.43 17.55 -28.27
CA LEU A 173 -10.29 18.39 -27.88
C LEU A 173 -8.95 17.82 -28.38
N GLY A 174 -8.86 16.50 -28.53
CA GLY A 174 -7.64 15.81 -28.96
C GLY A 174 -7.81 14.31 -28.94
N GLN A 175 -6.88 13.59 -29.54
CA GLN A 175 -6.86 12.14 -29.58
C GLN A 175 -5.99 11.57 -28.45
N HIS A 176 -6.42 10.48 -27.83
CA HIS A 176 -5.62 9.72 -26.86
C HIS A 176 -5.34 8.30 -27.36
N LYS A 177 -4.30 7.65 -26.82
CA LYS A 177 -3.85 6.32 -27.23
C LYS A 177 -4.65 5.18 -26.60
N GLY A 178 -5.48 5.47 -25.64
CA GLY A 178 -6.29 4.53 -24.85
C GLY A 178 -6.48 5.07 -23.44
N ALA A 179 -7.70 4.93 -22.86
CA ALA A 179 -8.02 5.45 -21.53
C ALA A 179 -7.04 4.97 -20.41
N PRO A 180 -6.54 3.71 -20.41
CA PRO A 180 -5.64 3.22 -19.37
C PRO A 180 -4.30 3.97 -19.24
N TYR A 181 -3.96 4.80 -20.22
CA TYR A 181 -2.67 5.50 -20.25
C TYR A 181 -2.71 6.94 -19.74
N TYR A 182 -3.85 7.37 -19.13
CA TYR A 182 -4.05 8.75 -18.68
C TYR A 182 -4.62 8.82 -17.26
#